data_9edeed60387d62de63ebd2f6d24814c3
#
_entry.id   9edeed60387d62de63ebd2f6d24814c3
#
_cell.length_a   1.000
_cell.length_b   1.000
_cell.length_c   1.000
_cell.angle_alpha   90.00
_cell.angle_beta   90.00
_cell.angle_gamma   90.00
#
_symmetry.space_group_name_H-M   'P 1'
#
loop_
_entity.id
_entity.type
_entity.pdbx_description
1 polymer ?
#
loop_
_entity_poly.entity_id
_entity_poly.type
_entity_poly.pdbx_seq_one_letter_code
_entity_poly.pdbx_strand_id
1 'polypeptide(L)'
;MQKEYTERSSVFEPDGRVINAGWSRNLAFDYNISGRHSQRDTYSVNSGECSLYLSIENLGAAFAVKIALADLKRGGVVSDCVIKKHKIIKNPLPDSADGGEFEYEDKWLRLKISDLPEGKSIKCEFEQFGGLNALSFDIFLLKNNSEVLDELAPFERNRKYYYFKRFMPCYSAQGFIKAGSLVYRLSADGANAYFDRIRFRKPRLHSYQRLGADCMLGDRRFTLNLASRVGDNRFGSENCFFLNGKLEKLSQITVKGTPNRIDRPVFFKGGVRALDITFKPFTVSGKAMIADMGKTAVVFGRLYGTINRINYEKPLVLDNAVAHLIFTEF
;
A
#
# COMPACT_ATOMS: atom_id res chain seq x y z
N MET A 1 -21.28 -13.86 2.80
CA MET A 1 -20.77 -12.77 3.66
C MET A 1 -19.32 -13.09 3.99
N GLN A 2 -18.42 -12.13 3.86
CA GLN A 2 -17.01 -12.34 4.22
C GLN A 2 -16.89 -12.53 5.73
N LYS A 3 -16.13 -13.56 6.16
CA LYS A 3 -16.03 -13.91 7.57
C LYS A 3 -15.03 -13.00 8.29
N GLU A 4 -15.46 -12.35 9.36
CA GLU A 4 -14.58 -11.65 10.29
C GLU A 4 -14.11 -12.61 11.39
N TYR A 5 -12.81 -12.61 11.67
CA TYR A 5 -12.19 -13.37 12.76
C TYR A 5 -11.86 -12.37 13.89
N THR A 6 -12.36 -12.64 15.05
CA THR A 6 -12.15 -11.83 16.26
C THR A 6 -11.18 -12.48 17.25
N GLU A 7 -10.94 -13.78 17.09
CA GLU A 7 -10.03 -14.56 17.90
C GLU A 7 -8.83 -15.03 17.08
N ARG A 8 -7.72 -15.25 17.75
CA ARG A 8 -6.50 -15.75 17.12
C ARG A 8 -6.74 -17.10 16.47
N SER A 9 -6.33 -17.23 15.22
CA SER A 9 -6.50 -18.47 14.47
C SER A 9 -5.33 -18.74 13.53
N SER A 10 -4.97 -20.01 13.44
CA SER A 10 -4.04 -20.49 12.42
C SER A 10 -4.64 -20.32 11.05
N VAL A 11 -3.85 -19.90 10.09
CA VAL A 11 -4.28 -19.58 8.73
C VAL A 11 -3.89 -20.65 7.71
N PHE A 12 -2.92 -21.50 8.04
CA PHE A 12 -2.41 -22.52 7.16
C PHE A 12 -2.42 -23.91 7.79
N GLU A 13 -2.72 -24.93 6.98
CA GLU A 13 -2.42 -26.32 7.25
C GLU A 13 -0.92 -26.57 7.24
N PRO A 14 -0.42 -27.65 7.84
CA PRO A 14 1.00 -28.03 7.79
C PRO A 14 1.54 -28.18 6.35
N ASP A 15 0.69 -28.50 5.39
CA ASP A 15 1.05 -28.59 3.95
C ASP A 15 0.99 -27.25 3.22
N GLY A 16 0.71 -26.16 3.93
CA GLY A 16 0.67 -24.78 3.43
C GLY A 16 -0.62 -24.40 2.69
N ARG A 17 -1.70 -25.18 2.82
CA ARG A 17 -3.03 -24.79 2.33
C ARG A 17 -3.71 -23.83 3.28
N VAL A 18 -4.44 -22.86 2.74
CA VAL A 18 -5.27 -21.95 3.52
C VAL A 18 -6.46 -22.67 4.12
N ILE A 19 -6.62 -22.59 5.45
CA ILE A 19 -7.78 -23.15 6.16
C ILE A 19 -8.78 -22.06 6.55
N ASN A 20 -8.32 -20.98 7.14
CA ASN A 20 -9.16 -19.91 7.65
C ASN A 20 -9.06 -18.66 6.78
N ALA A 21 -9.80 -18.65 5.65
CA ALA A 21 -9.87 -17.47 4.80
C ALA A 21 -10.92 -16.47 5.32
N GLY A 22 -10.58 -15.19 5.27
CA GLY A 22 -11.43 -14.12 5.76
C GLY A 22 -10.61 -12.89 6.15
N TRP A 23 -11.15 -12.08 7.05
CA TRP A 23 -10.49 -10.85 7.48
C TRP A 23 -10.60 -10.62 9.00
N SER A 24 -9.78 -9.75 9.55
CA SER A 24 -9.80 -9.32 10.94
C SER A 24 -9.39 -7.85 11.07
N ARG A 25 -9.91 -7.17 12.12
CA ARG A 25 -9.49 -5.82 12.52
C ARG A 25 -8.46 -5.79 13.63
N ASN A 26 -8.09 -6.95 14.20
CA ASN A 26 -7.37 -7.03 15.48
C ASN A 26 -6.13 -7.94 15.42
N LEU A 27 -5.45 -8.08 14.27
CA LEU A 27 -4.28 -8.96 14.18
C LEU A 27 -4.58 -10.42 14.60
N ALA A 28 -5.73 -10.93 14.20
CA ALA A 28 -6.19 -12.26 14.65
C ALA A 28 -5.53 -13.42 13.89
N PHE A 29 -4.78 -13.19 12.84
CA PHE A 29 -4.16 -14.27 12.07
C PHE A 29 -2.73 -14.55 12.54
N ASP A 30 -2.49 -15.79 12.95
CA ASP A 30 -1.14 -16.31 13.18
C ASP A 30 -0.46 -16.53 11.84
N TYR A 31 0.57 -15.73 11.60
CA TYR A 31 1.30 -15.75 10.36
C TYR A 31 2.39 -16.84 10.37
N ASN A 32 2.00 -18.08 10.09
CA ASN A 32 2.90 -19.23 10.03
C ASN A 32 3.12 -19.69 8.58
N ILE A 33 3.61 -18.79 7.72
CA ILE A 33 3.87 -19.20 6.34
C ILE A 33 5.15 -20.01 6.28
N SER A 34 5.00 -21.28 5.96
CA SER A 34 6.12 -22.16 5.64
C SER A 34 6.39 -22.19 4.13
N GLY A 35 7.65 -22.31 3.77
CA GLY A 35 8.06 -22.50 2.39
C GLY A 35 8.18 -21.24 1.54
N ARG A 36 8.37 -21.40 0.24
CA ARG A 36 8.68 -20.32 -0.69
C ARG A 36 7.44 -19.49 -1.01
N HIS A 37 7.46 -18.21 -0.72
CA HIS A 37 6.43 -17.24 -1.03
C HIS A 37 7.05 -15.89 -1.44
N SER A 38 6.27 -15.06 -2.10
CA SER A 38 6.66 -13.69 -2.43
C SER A 38 6.28 -12.75 -1.29
N GLN A 39 7.09 -11.72 -1.07
CA GLN A 39 6.94 -10.75 0.00
C GLN A 39 6.94 -9.35 -0.59
N ARG A 40 6.09 -8.48 -0.04
CA ARG A 40 6.09 -7.04 -0.34
C ARG A 40 5.75 -6.27 0.92
N ASP A 41 6.56 -5.28 1.24
CA ASP A 41 6.28 -4.27 2.25
C ASP A 41 6.21 -2.91 1.55
N THR A 42 5.14 -2.16 1.81
CA THR A 42 4.89 -0.86 1.18
C THR A 42 4.65 0.19 2.25
N TYR A 43 5.25 1.33 2.09
CA TYR A 43 5.08 2.51 2.92
C TYR A 43 4.59 3.66 2.04
N SER A 44 3.52 4.31 2.46
CA SER A 44 3.04 5.55 1.87
C SER A 44 3.09 6.65 2.91
N VAL A 45 3.60 7.80 2.51
CA VAL A 45 3.63 8.99 3.37
C VAL A 45 3.08 10.16 2.56
N ASN A 46 2.07 10.81 3.09
CA ASN A 46 1.38 11.92 2.45
C ASN A 46 1.37 13.16 3.35
N SER A 47 1.74 14.28 2.78
CA SER A 47 1.59 15.60 3.37
C SER A 47 0.89 16.54 2.39
N GLY A 48 0.59 17.78 2.79
CA GLY A 48 0.06 18.79 1.85
C GLY A 48 1.07 19.20 0.76
N GLU A 49 2.34 18.85 0.90
CA GLU A 49 3.43 19.27 0.03
C GLU A 49 3.97 18.18 -0.88
N CYS A 50 3.97 16.94 -0.42
CA CYS A 50 4.49 15.80 -1.17
C CYS A 50 3.79 14.49 -0.81
N SER A 51 3.93 13.50 -1.69
CA SER A 51 3.52 12.13 -1.46
C SER A 51 4.67 11.19 -1.81
N LEU A 52 5.09 10.36 -0.84
CA LEU A 52 6.15 9.36 -1.00
C LEU A 52 5.54 7.97 -1.03
N TYR A 53 5.97 7.17 -1.98
CA TYR A 53 5.70 5.73 -2.08
C TYR A 53 7.03 4.98 -2.03
N LEU A 54 7.15 4.06 -1.08
CA LEU A 54 8.30 3.15 -0.95
C LEU A 54 7.77 1.72 -0.94
N SER A 55 8.26 0.86 -1.82
CA SER A 55 7.94 -0.57 -1.83
C SER A 55 9.21 -1.40 -1.88
N ILE A 56 9.26 -2.42 -1.05
CA ILE A 56 10.34 -3.41 -0.99
C ILE A 56 9.73 -4.76 -1.33
N GLU A 57 10.26 -5.42 -2.35
CA GLU A 57 9.69 -6.64 -2.90
C GLU A 57 10.72 -7.76 -2.99
N ASN A 58 10.38 -8.92 -2.44
CA ASN A 58 11.07 -10.17 -2.67
C ASN A 58 10.14 -11.10 -3.45
N LEU A 59 10.41 -11.28 -4.73
CA LEU A 59 9.60 -12.09 -5.64
C LEU A 59 10.18 -13.51 -5.85
N GLY A 60 11.11 -13.91 -5.00
CA GLY A 60 11.77 -15.21 -5.05
C GLY A 60 12.95 -15.26 -6.01
N ALA A 61 12.77 -14.90 -7.28
CA ALA A 61 13.84 -14.83 -8.29
C ALA A 61 14.43 -13.42 -8.45
N ALA A 62 13.76 -12.42 -7.91
CA ALA A 62 14.17 -11.02 -7.98
C ALA A 62 13.83 -10.29 -6.68
N PHE A 63 14.69 -9.35 -6.34
CA PHE A 63 14.48 -8.37 -5.27
C PHE A 63 14.37 -6.99 -5.89
N ALA A 64 13.49 -6.15 -5.39
CA ALA A 64 13.34 -4.78 -5.86
C ALA A 64 13.04 -3.81 -4.71
N VAL A 65 13.64 -2.62 -4.79
CA VAL A 65 13.23 -1.43 -4.02
C VAL A 65 12.71 -0.42 -5.01
N LYS A 66 11.49 0.06 -4.79
CA LYS A 66 10.82 1.06 -5.62
C LYS A 66 10.54 2.29 -4.78
N ILE A 67 10.97 3.44 -5.23
CA ILE A 67 10.72 4.72 -4.56
C ILE A 67 10.12 5.67 -5.59
N ALA A 68 9.02 6.33 -5.23
CA ALA A 68 8.43 7.39 -6.03
C ALA A 68 8.02 8.55 -5.13
N LEU A 69 8.31 9.77 -5.57
CA LEU A 69 7.99 11.02 -4.87
C LEU A 69 7.18 11.92 -5.81
N ALA A 70 6.00 12.31 -5.40
CA ALA A 70 5.19 13.32 -6.07
C ALA A 70 5.33 14.66 -5.33
N ASP A 71 5.76 15.69 -6.06
CA ASP A 71 5.83 17.07 -5.59
C ASP A 71 4.47 17.75 -5.80
N LEU A 72 3.69 17.89 -4.75
CA LEU A 72 2.34 18.45 -4.83
C LEU A 72 2.34 19.97 -4.97
N LYS A 73 3.40 20.66 -4.52
CA LYS A 73 3.59 22.12 -4.70
C LYS A 73 3.77 22.48 -6.16
N ARG A 74 4.35 21.57 -6.96
CA ARG A 74 4.57 21.75 -8.40
C ARG A 74 3.56 20.95 -9.24
N GLY A 75 2.32 20.83 -8.76
CA GLY A 75 1.24 20.22 -9.51
C GLY A 75 1.33 18.70 -9.67
N GLY A 76 2.07 18.02 -8.79
CA GLY A 76 2.20 16.57 -8.81
C GLY A 76 3.28 16.04 -9.75
N VAL A 77 4.35 16.80 -9.95
CA VAL A 77 5.53 16.29 -10.66
C VAL A 77 6.09 15.09 -9.93
N VAL A 78 6.24 13.97 -10.64
CA VAL A 78 6.69 12.71 -10.06
C VAL A 78 8.13 12.41 -10.48
N SER A 79 8.94 12.05 -9.49
CA SER A 79 10.27 11.46 -9.68
C SER A 79 10.27 10.07 -9.11
N ASP A 80 10.85 9.11 -9.81
CA ASP A 80 10.86 7.72 -9.41
C ASP A 80 12.17 7.01 -9.71
N CYS A 81 12.44 5.94 -8.99
CA CYS A 81 13.53 5.03 -9.27
C CYS A 81 13.23 3.61 -8.78
N VAL A 82 13.75 2.64 -9.50
CA VAL A 82 13.67 1.22 -9.16
C VAL A 82 15.06 0.62 -9.13
N ILE A 83 15.43 0.06 -7.98
CA ILE A 83 16.59 -0.83 -7.87
C ILE A 83 16.12 -2.26 -7.99
N LYS A 84 16.73 -3.01 -8.89
CA LYS A 84 16.42 -4.41 -9.15
C LYS A 84 17.67 -5.25 -9.02
N LYS A 85 17.56 -6.38 -8.35
CA LYS A 85 18.58 -7.41 -8.30
C LYS A 85 17.98 -8.75 -8.74
N HIS A 86 18.52 -9.33 -9.79
CA HIS A 86 18.18 -10.70 -10.25
C HIS A 86 18.86 -11.78 -9.42
N LYS A 87 19.11 -11.50 -8.16
CA LYS A 87 19.76 -12.43 -7.23
C LYS A 87 18.80 -12.71 -6.08
N ILE A 88 18.72 -13.98 -5.69
CA ILE A 88 18.01 -14.37 -4.47
C ILE A 88 18.76 -13.76 -3.30
N ILE A 89 18.15 -12.78 -2.66
CA ILE A 89 18.61 -12.28 -1.37
C ILE A 89 17.87 -13.14 -0.33
N LYS A 90 18.62 -13.81 0.54
CA LYS A 90 18.02 -14.63 1.59
C LYS A 90 17.26 -13.71 2.54
N ASN A 91 15.95 -13.93 2.67
CA ASN A 91 15.03 -13.31 3.62
C ASN A 91 15.27 -11.81 3.85
N PRO A 92 15.18 -10.97 2.82
CA PRO A 92 15.44 -9.56 3.00
C PRO A 92 14.34 -8.87 3.84
N LEU A 93 13.12 -9.42 3.84
CA LEU A 93 12.01 -8.88 4.61
C LEU A 93 11.71 -9.75 5.82
N PRO A 94 11.31 -9.16 6.95
CA PRO A 94 10.99 -9.91 8.15
C PRO A 94 9.90 -10.96 7.91
N ASP A 95 10.10 -12.14 8.45
CA ASP A 95 9.09 -13.22 8.41
C ASP A 95 7.95 -12.96 9.39
N SER A 96 8.22 -12.20 10.46
CA SER A 96 7.19 -11.78 11.41
C SER A 96 6.21 -10.81 10.77
N ALA A 97 4.93 -11.01 11.04
CA ALA A 97 3.89 -10.08 10.65
C ALA A 97 3.90 -8.80 11.50
N ASP A 98 4.45 -8.85 12.70
CA ASP A 98 4.31 -7.81 13.72
C ASP A 98 5.44 -6.79 13.72
N GLY A 99 6.50 -7.03 12.96
CA GLY A 99 7.61 -6.12 12.91
C GLY A 99 8.88 -6.73 12.32
N GLY A 100 9.98 -6.04 12.53
CA GLY A 100 11.30 -6.48 12.14
C GLY A 100 12.12 -5.38 11.48
N GLU A 101 13.39 -5.62 11.41
CA GLU A 101 14.33 -4.71 10.77
C GLU A 101 14.55 -5.09 9.31
N PHE A 102 14.76 -4.08 8.49
CA PHE A 102 15.19 -4.23 7.12
C PHE A 102 16.34 -3.29 6.86
N GLU A 103 17.41 -3.79 6.28
CA GLU A 103 18.55 -3.01 5.86
C GLU A 103 18.99 -3.45 4.46
N TYR A 104 19.21 -2.47 3.61
CA TYR A 104 19.73 -2.67 2.26
C TYR A 104 20.75 -1.60 1.94
N GLU A 105 21.92 -2.04 1.45
CA GLU A 105 22.96 -1.14 0.98
C GLU A 105 23.54 -1.64 -0.33
N ASP A 106 23.69 -0.74 -1.29
CA ASP A 106 24.49 -0.92 -2.49
C ASP A 106 25.22 0.38 -2.86
N LYS A 107 25.79 0.42 -4.07
CA LYS A 107 26.54 1.58 -4.54
C LYS A 107 25.74 2.90 -4.51
N TRP A 108 24.41 2.84 -4.63
CA TRP A 108 23.58 4.01 -4.86
C TRP A 108 22.54 4.26 -3.77
N LEU A 109 22.13 3.21 -3.07
CA LEU A 109 21.04 3.24 -2.10
C LEU A 109 21.49 2.65 -0.77
N ARG A 110 21.27 3.43 0.31
CA ARG A 110 21.20 2.92 1.69
C ARG A 110 19.76 3.11 2.18
N LEU A 111 19.15 2.04 2.61
CA LEU A 111 17.79 2.03 3.14
C LEU A 111 17.76 1.20 4.42
N LYS A 112 17.34 1.85 5.51
CA LYS A 112 17.17 1.19 6.80
C LYS A 112 15.76 1.46 7.33
N ILE A 113 15.10 0.38 7.76
CA ILE A 113 13.79 0.42 8.40
C ILE A 113 13.89 -0.32 9.72
N SER A 114 13.50 0.32 10.80
CA SER A 114 13.52 -0.26 12.14
C SER A 114 12.16 -0.13 12.79
N ASP A 115 11.68 -1.22 13.37
CA ASP A 115 10.48 -1.20 14.20
C ASP A 115 10.85 -0.85 15.63
N LEU A 116 10.17 0.16 16.16
CA LEU A 116 10.30 0.66 17.53
C LEU A 116 8.95 0.53 18.25
N PRO A 117 8.91 0.52 19.57
CA PRO A 117 7.63 0.42 20.30
C PRO A 117 6.61 1.47 19.90
N GLU A 118 7.07 2.71 19.64
CA GLU A 118 6.22 3.84 19.30
C GLU A 118 5.89 3.92 17.79
N GLY A 119 6.57 3.14 16.93
CA GLY A 119 6.36 3.23 15.50
C GLY A 119 7.48 2.67 14.64
N LYS A 120 7.70 3.27 13.48
CA LYS A 120 8.72 2.83 12.52
C LYS A 120 9.64 3.98 12.13
N SER A 121 10.94 3.75 12.20
CA SER A 121 11.95 4.65 11.64
C SER A 121 12.31 4.19 10.23
N ILE A 122 12.31 5.11 9.26
CA ILE A 122 12.65 4.86 7.87
C ILE A 122 13.70 5.88 7.45
N LYS A 123 14.91 5.40 7.16
CA LYS A 123 16.05 6.23 6.71
C LYS A 123 16.49 5.79 5.33
N CYS A 124 16.68 6.75 4.46
CA CYS A 124 17.10 6.51 3.09
C CYS A 124 18.11 7.56 2.64
N GLU A 125 19.14 7.10 1.96
CA GLU A 125 20.08 7.90 1.18
C GLU A 125 20.18 7.29 -0.21
N PHE A 126 19.82 8.03 -1.24
CA PHE A 126 19.82 7.57 -2.61
C PHE A 126 20.53 8.60 -3.50
N GLU A 127 21.72 8.29 -3.98
CA GLU A 127 22.60 9.25 -4.69
C GLU A 127 22.14 9.60 -6.10
N GLN A 128 21.40 8.72 -6.78
CA GLN A 128 20.94 8.94 -8.17
C GLN A 128 19.44 8.65 -8.29
N PHE A 129 18.62 9.60 -7.89
CA PHE A 129 17.17 9.43 -7.89
C PHE A 129 16.49 10.17 -9.04
N GLY A 130 15.88 9.44 -9.97
CA GLY A 130 14.86 9.89 -10.91
C GLY A 130 15.07 11.24 -11.60
N GLY A 131 16.28 11.55 -12.08
CA GLY A 131 16.61 12.85 -12.69
C GLY A 131 16.86 13.96 -11.68
N LEU A 132 16.74 13.68 -10.38
CA LEU A 132 17.22 14.50 -9.28
C LEU A 132 18.62 14.01 -8.87
N ASN A 133 19.46 14.91 -8.36
CA ASN A 133 20.83 14.53 -7.99
C ASN A 133 20.87 13.53 -6.85
N ALA A 134 19.97 13.67 -5.85
CA ALA A 134 19.88 12.77 -4.73
C ALA A 134 18.48 12.82 -4.09
N LEU A 135 18.13 11.74 -3.41
CA LEU A 135 16.99 11.68 -2.49
C LEU A 135 17.49 11.21 -1.12
N SER A 136 17.12 11.92 -0.07
CA SER A 136 17.30 11.42 1.29
C SER A 136 16.05 11.68 2.12
N PHE A 137 15.77 10.80 3.06
CA PHE A 137 14.71 11.01 4.04
C PHE A 137 15.04 10.32 5.37
N ASP A 138 14.62 10.99 6.43
CA ASP A 138 14.58 10.45 7.79
C ASP A 138 13.17 10.70 8.30
N ILE A 139 12.38 9.62 8.34
CA ILE A 139 10.95 9.65 8.63
C ILE A 139 10.67 8.73 9.81
N PHE A 140 9.93 9.25 10.77
CA PHE A 140 9.36 8.44 11.83
C PHE A 140 7.85 8.35 11.66
N LEU A 141 7.36 7.12 11.51
CA LEU A 141 5.94 6.80 11.46
C LEU A 141 5.46 6.50 12.87
N LEU A 142 4.82 7.46 13.50
CA LEU A 142 4.30 7.34 14.85
C LEU A 142 3.02 6.50 14.83
N LYS A 143 3.00 5.44 15.63
CA LYS A 143 1.86 4.53 15.72
C LYS A 143 0.72 5.20 16.50
N ASN A 144 -0.44 5.26 15.88
CA ASN A 144 -1.67 5.69 16.52
C ASN A 144 -2.48 4.47 16.98
N ASN A 145 -3.42 4.67 17.90
CA ASN A 145 -4.35 3.63 18.32
C ASN A 145 -5.40 3.36 17.22
N SER A 146 -5.01 2.59 16.22
CA SER A 146 -5.83 2.29 15.06
C SER A 146 -6.11 0.79 14.94
N GLU A 147 -7.31 0.46 14.50
CA GLU A 147 -7.61 -0.88 14.00
C GLU A 147 -6.74 -1.17 12.77
N VAL A 148 -6.59 -2.43 12.42
CA VAL A 148 -5.84 -2.87 11.24
C VAL A 148 -6.75 -3.66 10.31
N LEU A 149 -6.31 -3.93 9.10
CA LEU A 149 -6.93 -4.95 8.27
C LEU A 149 -5.94 -6.10 8.07
N ASP A 150 -6.21 -7.23 8.69
CA ASP A 150 -5.63 -8.50 8.28
C ASP A 150 -6.59 -9.18 7.32
N GLU A 151 -6.10 -9.63 6.18
CA GLU A 151 -6.89 -10.37 5.22
C GLU A 151 -6.13 -11.56 4.66
N LEU A 152 -6.81 -12.68 4.59
CA LEU A 152 -6.33 -13.88 3.93
C LEU A 152 -7.35 -14.39 2.95
N ALA A 153 -6.99 -14.41 1.68
CA ALA A 153 -7.80 -14.96 0.60
C ALA A 153 -7.01 -15.96 -0.24
N PRO A 154 -7.56 -17.16 -0.51
CA PRO A 154 -6.97 -18.05 -1.50
C PRO A 154 -7.20 -17.49 -2.90
N PHE A 155 -6.38 -17.89 -3.86
CA PHE A 155 -6.66 -17.64 -5.27
C PHE A 155 -7.54 -18.79 -5.82
N GLU A 156 -8.77 -18.46 -6.19
CA GLU A 156 -9.76 -19.40 -6.73
C GLU A 156 -9.95 -20.66 -5.85
N ARG A 157 -10.05 -21.84 -6.50
CA ARG A 157 -10.25 -23.13 -5.81
C ARG A 157 -8.97 -23.71 -5.23
N ASN A 158 -7.81 -23.23 -5.68
CA ASN A 158 -6.53 -23.78 -5.23
C ASN A 158 -6.04 -23.06 -3.98
N ARG A 159 -6.30 -23.65 -2.83
CA ARG A 159 -5.91 -23.09 -1.53
C ARG A 159 -4.41 -23.06 -1.24
N LYS A 160 -3.56 -23.61 -2.12
CA LYS A 160 -2.09 -23.46 -2.06
C LYS A 160 -1.61 -22.14 -2.63
N TYR A 161 -2.42 -21.47 -3.45
CA TYR A 161 -2.21 -20.10 -3.89
C TYR A 161 -3.04 -19.20 -3.00
N TYR A 162 -2.37 -18.19 -2.41
CA TYR A 162 -2.99 -17.32 -1.43
C TYR A 162 -2.41 -15.91 -1.51
N TYR A 163 -3.17 -15.00 -0.93
CA TYR A 163 -2.83 -13.62 -0.69
C TYR A 163 -3.13 -13.32 0.78
N PHE A 164 -2.08 -13.01 1.53
CA PHE A 164 -2.18 -12.50 2.89
C PHE A 164 -1.76 -11.04 2.89
N LYS A 165 -2.56 -10.19 3.53
CA LYS A 165 -2.30 -8.78 3.70
C LYS A 165 -2.48 -8.38 5.15
N ARG A 166 -1.53 -7.60 5.65
CA ARG A 166 -1.64 -6.84 6.89
C ARG A 166 -1.49 -5.37 6.56
N PHE A 167 -2.58 -4.63 6.71
CA PHE A 167 -2.64 -3.20 6.41
C PHE A 167 -2.78 -2.42 7.71
N MET A 168 -1.81 -1.56 7.99
CA MET A 168 -1.72 -0.73 9.17
C MET A 168 -1.85 0.74 8.75
N PRO A 169 -3.00 1.36 8.97
CA PRO A 169 -3.30 2.71 8.53
C PRO A 169 -2.99 3.76 9.58
N CYS A 170 -3.24 5.01 9.20
CA CYS A 170 -3.37 6.15 10.11
C CYS A 170 -2.15 6.44 10.98
N TYR A 171 -0.94 6.11 10.52
CA TYR A 171 0.26 6.61 11.16
C TYR A 171 0.33 8.13 10.99
N SER A 172 0.87 8.82 12.02
CA SER A 172 1.38 10.18 11.87
C SER A 172 2.82 10.12 11.38
N ALA A 173 3.20 10.95 10.44
CA ALA A 173 4.57 10.99 9.95
C ALA A 173 5.26 12.29 10.37
N GLN A 174 6.50 12.17 10.85
CA GLN A 174 7.36 13.32 11.19
C GLN A 174 8.77 13.11 10.64
N GLY A 175 9.47 14.21 10.38
CA GLY A 175 10.81 14.18 9.84
C GLY A 175 10.94 15.02 8.58
N PHE A 176 11.73 14.55 7.60
CA PHE A 176 11.94 15.28 6.36
C PHE A 176 12.16 14.35 5.16
N ILE A 177 11.88 14.90 3.97
CA ILE A 177 12.27 14.34 2.67
C ILE A 177 13.03 15.44 1.92
N LYS A 178 14.24 15.13 1.48
CA LYS A 178 15.09 16.02 0.66
C LYS A 178 15.29 15.38 -0.71
N ALA A 179 14.91 16.10 -1.76
CA ALA A 179 15.02 15.68 -3.15
C ALA A 179 15.75 16.74 -3.97
N GLY A 180 17.03 16.54 -4.23
CA GLY A 180 17.91 17.55 -4.78
C GLY A 180 17.98 18.77 -3.85
N SER A 181 17.57 19.95 -4.35
CA SER A 181 17.51 21.19 -3.56
C SER A 181 16.21 21.38 -2.77
N LEU A 182 15.21 20.52 -2.99
CA LEU A 182 13.90 20.63 -2.35
C LEU A 182 13.91 19.93 -1.01
N VAL A 183 13.28 20.53 -0.02
CA VAL A 183 13.10 19.94 1.31
C VAL A 183 11.63 20.04 1.71
N TYR A 184 11.03 18.90 2.01
CA TYR A 184 9.69 18.76 2.55
C TYR A 184 9.78 18.38 4.02
N ARG A 185 9.22 19.19 4.89
CA ARG A 185 9.14 18.92 6.33
C ARG A 185 7.83 18.23 6.64
N LEU A 186 7.90 17.13 7.36
CA LEU A 186 6.74 16.35 7.79
C LEU A 186 6.46 16.68 9.26
N SER A 187 5.23 17.07 9.56
CA SER A 187 4.74 17.24 10.93
C SER A 187 3.71 16.19 11.27
N ALA A 188 3.73 15.68 12.48
CA ALA A 188 2.82 14.64 12.93
C ALA A 188 1.33 15.01 12.77
N ASP A 189 0.99 16.29 12.82
CA ASP A 189 -0.39 16.78 12.67
C ASP A 189 -0.83 16.89 11.20
N GLY A 190 0.12 17.13 10.29
CA GLY A 190 -0.16 17.39 8.87
C GLY A 190 0.19 16.26 7.91
N ALA A 191 0.98 15.29 8.35
CA ALA A 191 1.41 14.17 7.52
C ALA A 191 0.83 12.85 7.99
N ASN A 192 0.26 12.11 7.05
CA ASN A 192 -0.32 10.80 7.26
C ASN A 192 0.50 9.72 6.57
N ALA A 193 0.42 8.51 7.09
CA ALA A 193 1.08 7.38 6.47
C ALA A 193 0.32 6.08 6.70
N TYR A 194 0.60 5.09 5.86
CA TYR A 194 0.23 3.72 6.12
C TYR A 194 1.40 2.77 5.82
N PHE A 195 1.36 1.63 6.43
CA PHE A 195 2.21 0.48 6.16
C PHE A 195 1.37 -0.70 5.69
N ASP A 196 1.80 -1.35 4.62
CA ASP A 196 1.11 -2.47 3.99
C ASP A 196 2.07 -3.63 3.79
N ARG A 197 1.86 -4.73 4.50
CA ARG A 197 2.64 -5.97 4.39
C ARG A 197 1.86 -7.03 3.67
N ILE A 198 2.42 -7.53 2.56
CA ILE A 198 1.80 -8.55 1.75
C ILE A 198 2.72 -9.76 1.66
N ARG A 199 2.11 -10.94 1.82
CA ARG A 199 2.76 -12.23 1.62
C ARG A 199 1.87 -13.05 0.70
N PHE A 200 2.42 -13.57 -0.38
CA PHE A 200 1.56 -14.24 -1.35
C PHE A 200 2.28 -15.34 -2.11
N ARG A 201 1.49 -16.32 -2.50
CA ARG A 201 1.82 -17.31 -3.52
C ARG A 201 0.74 -17.22 -4.58
N LYS A 202 1.07 -16.75 -5.78
CA LYS A 202 0.10 -16.48 -6.85
C LYS A 202 0.22 -17.49 -7.99
N PRO A 203 -0.87 -17.68 -8.78
CA PRO A 203 -0.79 -18.31 -10.08
C PRO A 203 0.16 -17.55 -11.02
N ARG A 204 0.63 -18.20 -12.09
CA ARG A 204 1.60 -17.58 -13.01
C ARG A 204 1.11 -16.27 -13.63
N LEU A 205 -0.15 -16.22 -14.02
CA LEU A 205 -0.78 -15.06 -14.64
C LEU A 205 -1.82 -14.47 -13.69
N HIS A 206 -1.55 -13.30 -13.15
CA HIS A 206 -2.46 -12.61 -12.24
C HIS A 206 -2.29 -11.11 -12.34
N SER A 207 -3.31 -10.45 -12.89
CA SER A 207 -3.37 -8.99 -12.98
C SER A 207 -4.27 -8.45 -11.87
N TYR A 208 -3.86 -7.35 -11.24
CA TYR A 208 -4.67 -6.71 -10.21
C TYR A 208 -4.50 -5.19 -10.24
N GLN A 209 -5.44 -4.50 -9.61
CA GLN A 209 -5.42 -3.06 -9.42
C GLN A 209 -5.62 -2.75 -7.96
N ARG A 210 -4.87 -1.80 -7.43
CA ARG A 210 -4.96 -1.36 -6.03
C ARG A 210 -4.90 0.15 -5.97
N LEU A 211 -5.79 0.75 -5.19
CA LEU A 211 -5.83 2.18 -4.91
C LEU A 211 -5.58 2.38 -3.42
N GLY A 212 -4.56 3.17 -3.10
CA GLY A 212 -4.26 3.61 -1.75
C GLY A 212 -4.38 5.12 -1.63
N ALA A 213 -4.95 5.59 -0.54
CA ALA A 213 -4.94 7.00 -0.16
C ALA A 213 -4.83 7.16 1.34
N ASP A 214 -4.11 8.18 1.78
CA ASP A 214 -3.98 8.58 3.17
C ASP A 214 -3.92 10.10 3.23
N CYS A 215 -4.87 10.72 3.93
CA CYS A 215 -4.99 12.18 3.99
C CYS A 215 -5.75 12.64 5.23
N MET A 216 -5.79 13.93 5.42
CA MET A 216 -6.73 14.58 6.33
C MET A 216 -8.03 14.93 5.59
N LEU A 217 -9.17 14.60 6.17
CA LEU A 217 -10.49 15.11 5.76
C LEU A 217 -11.03 16.03 6.87
N GLY A 218 -10.74 17.31 6.74
CA GLY A 218 -10.88 18.26 7.85
C GLY A 218 -9.86 17.92 8.94
N ASP A 219 -10.35 17.68 10.14
CA ASP A 219 -9.58 17.27 11.32
C ASP A 219 -9.43 15.75 11.48
N ARG A 220 -9.98 14.97 10.56
CA ARG A 220 -10.02 13.50 10.64
C ARG A 220 -8.98 12.85 9.75
N ARG A 221 -8.24 11.90 10.32
CA ARG A 221 -7.34 11.03 9.54
C ARG A 221 -8.16 10.04 8.74
N PHE A 222 -7.90 10.00 7.46
CA PHE A 222 -8.56 9.09 6.52
C PHE A 222 -7.54 8.26 5.77
N THR A 223 -7.77 6.95 5.72
CA THR A 223 -6.99 6.04 4.88
C THR A 223 -7.94 5.14 4.10
N LEU A 224 -7.72 5.01 2.80
CA LEU A 224 -8.51 4.17 1.89
C LEU A 224 -7.62 3.08 1.31
N ASN A 225 -8.15 1.86 1.24
CA ASN A 225 -7.56 0.77 0.49
C ASN A 225 -8.63 0.06 -0.32
N LEU A 226 -8.47 0.09 -1.64
CA LEU A 226 -9.34 -0.61 -2.58
C LEU A 226 -8.51 -1.52 -3.47
N ALA A 227 -9.05 -2.68 -3.78
CA ALA A 227 -8.42 -3.58 -4.73
C ALA A 227 -9.45 -4.34 -5.57
N SER A 228 -9.04 -4.66 -6.76
CA SER A 228 -9.80 -5.49 -7.70
C SER A 228 -8.93 -6.65 -8.16
N ARG A 229 -9.52 -7.84 -8.24
CA ARG A 229 -8.87 -9.07 -8.72
C ARG A 229 -7.74 -9.58 -7.83
N VAL A 230 -7.84 -9.36 -6.52
CA VAL A 230 -6.90 -9.92 -5.55
C VAL A 230 -7.59 -11.04 -4.78
N GLY A 231 -7.09 -12.27 -4.92
CA GLY A 231 -7.65 -13.44 -4.27
C GLY A 231 -9.08 -13.79 -4.70
N ASP A 232 -9.69 -14.71 -3.98
CA ASP A 232 -11.10 -15.07 -4.15
C ASP A 232 -11.99 -14.21 -3.26
N ASN A 233 -12.63 -13.23 -3.83
CA ASN A 233 -13.46 -12.23 -3.13
C ASN A 233 -14.68 -12.83 -2.38
N ARG A 234 -14.97 -14.13 -2.55
CA ARG A 234 -15.99 -14.80 -1.74
C ARG A 234 -15.58 -14.93 -0.28
N PHE A 235 -14.26 -15.02 -0.02
CA PHE A 235 -13.72 -15.19 1.33
C PHE A 235 -13.35 -13.85 1.97
N GLY A 236 -12.77 -12.94 1.22
CA GLY A 236 -12.35 -11.64 1.69
C GLY A 236 -12.18 -10.65 0.55
N SER A 237 -12.15 -9.38 0.86
CA SER A 237 -11.67 -8.33 -0.03
C SER A 237 -10.96 -7.28 0.80
N GLU A 238 -9.84 -6.80 0.34
CA GLU A 238 -9.09 -5.76 1.05
C GLU A 238 -9.76 -4.37 0.98
N ASN A 239 -10.99 -4.30 0.45
CA ASN A 239 -11.72 -3.05 0.29
C ASN A 239 -12.19 -2.53 1.64
N CYS A 240 -11.65 -1.41 2.04
CA CYS A 240 -11.95 -0.77 3.30
C CYS A 240 -11.52 0.69 3.30
N PHE A 241 -12.01 1.42 4.28
CA PHE A 241 -11.40 2.68 4.68
C PHE A 241 -11.31 2.76 6.21
N PHE A 242 -10.49 3.68 6.65
CA PHE A 242 -10.34 4.00 8.07
C PHE A 242 -10.61 5.49 8.27
N LEU A 243 -11.34 5.79 9.32
CA LEU A 243 -11.57 7.16 9.76
C LEU A 243 -11.19 7.28 11.24
N ASN A 244 -10.20 8.11 11.52
CA ASN A 244 -9.59 8.20 12.86
C ASN A 244 -9.22 6.81 13.45
N GLY A 245 -8.64 5.95 12.61
CA GLY A 245 -8.21 4.62 12.99
C GLY A 245 -9.31 3.57 13.13
N LYS A 246 -10.57 3.88 12.84
CA LYS A 246 -11.68 2.91 12.86
C LYS A 246 -11.93 2.35 11.47
N LEU A 247 -11.90 1.03 11.37
CA LEU A 247 -12.10 0.28 10.13
C LEU A 247 -13.58 0.21 9.74
N GLU A 248 -13.87 0.63 8.51
CA GLU A 248 -15.13 0.33 7.83
C GLU A 248 -14.87 -0.54 6.60
N LYS A 249 -15.36 -1.78 6.62
CA LYS A 249 -15.26 -2.71 5.49
C LYS A 249 -16.19 -2.29 4.37
N LEU A 250 -15.68 -2.37 3.15
CA LEU A 250 -16.45 -2.19 1.94
C LEU A 250 -16.71 -3.55 1.27
N SER A 251 -17.79 -3.63 0.53
CA SER A 251 -18.10 -4.79 -0.31
C SER A 251 -17.16 -4.84 -1.53
N GLN A 252 -17.44 -5.78 -2.43
CA GLN A 252 -16.77 -5.84 -3.72
C GLN A 252 -16.95 -4.55 -4.50
N ILE A 253 -15.90 -4.15 -5.20
CA ILE A 253 -15.88 -2.97 -6.07
C ILE A 253 -15.76 -3.39 -7.53
N THR A 254 -16.30 -2.55 -8.39
CA THR A 254 -16.08 -2.59 -9.84
C THR A 254 -15.15 -1.45 -10.21
N VAL A 255 -14.11 -1.77 -10.98
CA VAL A 255 -13.17 -0.79 -11.49
C VAL A 255 -13.41 -0.60 -12.98
N LYS A 256 -13.66 0.63 -13.39
CA LYS A 256 -13.82 1.01 -14.81
C LYS A 256 -12.73 1.99 -15.19
N GLY A 257 -12.03 1.70 -16.25
CA GLY A 257 -10.91 2.48 -16.79
C GLY A 257 -10.00 1.55 -17.57
N THR A 258 -9.13 2.12 -18.36
CA THR A 258 -8.18 1.36 -19.17
C THR A 258 -6.87 1.27 -18.39
N PRO A 259 -6.46 0.10 -17.88
CA PRO A 259 -5.25 -0.04 -17.07
C PRO A 259 -3.98 0.50 -17.73
N ASN A 260 -3.89 0.41 -19.06
CA ASN A 260 -2.74 0.86 -19.84
C ASN A 260 -2.75 2.35 -20.17
N ARG A 261 -3.80 3.08 -19.77
CA ARG A 261 -3.97 4.52 -20.01
C ARG A 261 -3.87 5.26 -18.68
N ILE A 262 -2.64 5.36 -18.20
CA ILE A 262 -2.30 6.03 -16.92
C ILE A 262 -2.59 7.54 -16.92
N ASP A 263 -2.91 8.09 -18.08
CA ASP A 263 -3.27 9.48 -18.33
C ASP A 263 -4.78 9.74 -18.19
N ARG A 264 -5.60 8.69 -17.98
CA ARG A 264 -7.06 8.80 -17.94
C ARG A 264 -7.63 8.50 -16.56
N PRO A 265 -8.78 9.10 -16.24
CA PRO A 265 -9.50 8.80 -15.01
C PRO A 265 -9.87 7.32 -14.89
N VAL A 266 -9.82 6.82 -13.66
CA VAL A 266 -10.28 5.48 -13.28
C VAL A 266 -11.41 5.61 -12.27
N PHE A 267 -12.49 4.85 -12.48
CA PHE A 267 -13.70 4.92 -11.69
C PHE A 267 -13.83 3.67 -10.82
N PHE A 268 -14.07 3.88 -9.55
CA PHE A 268 -14.31 2.83 -8.56
C PHE A 268 -15.75 2.92 -8.06
N LYS A 269 -16.50 1.84 -8.24
CA LYS A 269 -17.89 1.76 -7.79
C LYS A 269 -18.07 0.54 -6.88
N GLY A 270 -18.55 0.78 -5.69
CA GLY A 270 -18.96 -0.27 -4.75
C GLY A 270 -20.40 -0.68 -4.97
N GLY A 271 -20.84 -1.77 -4.31
CA GLY A 271 -22.22 -2.28 -4.36
C GLY A 271 -23.29 -1.19 -4.25
N VAL A 272 -24.56 -1.52 -4.09
CA VAL A 272 -25.66 -0.56 -4.24
C VAL A 272 -25.39 0.77 -3.50
N ARG A 273 -24.82 1.75 -4.23
CA ARG A 273 -24.51 3.12 -3.78
C ARG A 273 -23.49 3.28 -2.61
N ALA A 274 -22.71 2.22 -2.32
CA ALA A 274 -21.79 2.31 -1.18
C ALA A 274 -20.55 3.16 -1.47
N LEU A 275 -20.10 3.22 -2.74
CA LEU A 275 -18.89 3.93 -3.13
C LEU A 275 -19.03 4.40 -4.59
N ASP A 276 -18.74 5.66 -4.83
CA ASP A 276 -18.56 6.23 -6.17
C ASP A 276 -17.37 7.19 -6.16
N ILE A 277 -16.21 6.71 -6.59
CA ILE A 277 -14.95 7.44 -6.54
C ILE A 277 -14.32 7.48 -7.93
N THR A 278 -13.82 8.66 -8.28
CA THR A 278 -13.00 8.90 -9.47
C THR A 278 -11.58 9.21 -9.06
N PHE A 279 -10.63 8.41 -9.55
CA PHE A 279 -9.21 8.71 -9.49
C PHE A 279 -8.80 9.48 -10.75
N LYS A 280 -8.24 10.68 -10.59
CA LYS A 280 -7.68 11.49 -11.66
C LYS A 280 -6.16 11.50 -11.53
N PRO A 281 -5.42 10.91 -12.47
CA PRO A 281 -3.96 10.92 -12.44
C PRO A 281 -3.44 12.35 -12.62
N PHE A 282 -2.24 12.62 -12.09
CA PHE A 282 -1.54 13.87 -12.39
C PHE A 282 -1.14 13.88 -13.85
N THR A 283 -1.41 15.01 -14.53
CA THR A 283 -1.21 15.15 -15.99
C THR A 283 0.20 15.60 -16.38
N VAL A 284 1.12 15.68 -15.45
CA VAL A 284 2.45 16.19 -15.74
C VAL A 284 3.27 15.16 -16.52
N SER A 285 4.03 15.64 -17.47
CA SER A 285 4.86 14.94 -18.45
C SER A 285 6.04 14.11 -17.90
N GLY A 286 5.99 13.69 -16.67
CA GLY A 286 6.87 12.68 -16.10
C GLY A 286 6.13 11.36 -16.05
N LYS A 287 6.71 10.32 -16.60
CA LYS A 287 6.14 8.98 -16.51
C LYS A 287 6.13 8.57 -15.03
N ALA A 288 5.00 8.74 -14.37
CA ALA A 288 4.74 8.19 -13.04
C ALA A 288 4.71 6.65 -13.08
N MET A 289 5.71 6.05 -13.71
CA MET A 289 5.78 4.62 -13.95
C MET A 289 7.01 4.05 -13.30
N ILE A 290 6.78 3.35 -12.21
CA ILE A 290 7.76 2.38 -11.73
C ILE A 290 7.52 1.09 -12.50
N ALA A 291 8.16 0.95 -13.66
CA ALA A 291 8.03 -0.25 -14.47
C ALA A 291 8.80 -1.40 -13.83
N ASP A 292 8.09 -2.47 -13.53
CA ASP A 292 8.67 -3.70 -13.00
C ASP A 292 8.71 -4.81 -14.06
N MET A 293 9.43 -5.90 -13.76
CA MET A 293 9.50 -7.10 -14.60
C MET A 293 8.12 -7.73 -14.91
N GLY A 294 7.07 -7.36 -14.18
CA GLY A 294 5.70 -7.78 -14.41
C GLY A 294 4.78 -6.65 -14.86
N LYS A 295 5.30 -5.60 -15.49
CA LYS A 295 4.48 -4.45 -15.91
C LYS A 295 3.67 -3.81 -14.78
N THR A 296 4.29 -3.63 -13.61
CA THR A 296 3.67 -2.88 -12.53
C THR A 296 3.92 -1.39 -12.72
N ALA A 297 2.88 -0.59 -12.63
CA ALA A 297 2.96 0.86 -12.62
C ALA A 297 2.36 1.41 -11.33
N VAL A 298 2.97 2.46 -10.79
CA VAL A 298 2.41 3.28 -9.70
C VAL A 298 2.12 4.66 -10.25
N VAL A 299 0.88 5.09 -10.15
CA VAL A 299 0.39 6.35 -10.69
C VAL A 299 -0.15 7.20 -9.56
N PHE A 300 0.39 8.40 -9.38
CA PHE A 300 -0.13 9.36 -8.41
C PHE A 300 -1.26 10.19 -9.03
N GLY A 301 -2.19 10.60 -8.19
CA GLY A 301 -3.33 11.39 -8.61
C GLY A 301 -4.18 11.85 -7.44
N ARG A 302 -5.41 12.24 -7.75
CA ARG A 302 -6.38 12.75 -6.78
C ARG A 302 -7.70 12.01 -6.86
N LEU A 303 -8.34 11.85 -5.71
CA LEU A 303 -9.65 11.24 -5.57
C LEU A 303 -10.73 12.29 -5.43
N TYR A 304 -11.83 12.01 -6.07
CA TYR A 304 -13.09 12.78 -5.99
C TYR A 304 -14.24 11.79 -5.88
N GLY A 305 -15.25 12.14 -5.11
CA GLY A 305 -16.47 11.33 -5.01
C GLY A 305 -16.94 11.12 -3.59
N THR A 306 -17.69 10.04 -3.38
CA THR A 306 -18.36 9.80 -2.11
C THR A 306 -18.27 8.35 -1.66
N ILE A 307 -18.27 8.18 -0.34
CA ILE A 307 -18.40 6.87 0.32
C ILE A 307 -19.61 6.97 1.26
N ASN A 308 -20.63 6.14 1.04
CA ASN A 308 -21.74 6.02 1.95
C ASN A 308 -21.35 5.13 3.12
N ARG A 309 -21.62 5.58 4.31
CA ARG A 309 -21.32 4.88 5.56
C ARG A 309 -22.56 4.21 6.11
N ILE A 310 -22.40 3.00 6.65
CA ILE A 310 -23.49 2.32 7.34
C ILE A 310 -23.86 3.13 8.58
N ASN A 311 -25.15 3.37 8.78
CA ASN A 311 -25.72 4.13 9.92
C ASN A 311 -25.39 5.64 9.95
N TYR A 312 -24.96 6.22 8.84
CA TYR A 312 -24.76 7.66 8.74
C TYR A 312 -25.59 8.25 7.60
N GLU A 313 -26.32 9.34 7.87
CA GLU A 313 -27.17 9.98 6.86
C GLU A 313 -26.38 10.66 5.75
N LYS A 314 -25.19 11.18 6.08
CA LYS A 314 -24.38 11.92 5.13
C LYS A 314 -23.19 11.07 4.66
N PRO A 315 -22.94 11.04 3.34
CA PRO A 315 -21.76 10.36 2.80
C PRO A 315 -20.48 11.07 3.25
N LEU A 316 -19.39 10.31 3.30
CA LEU A 316 -18.06 10.87 3.36
C LEU A 316 -17.70 11.41 1.96
N VAL A 317 -17.36 12.68 1.86
CA VAL A 317 -16.99 13.32 0.60
C VAL A 317 -15.47 13.35 0.48
N LEU A 318 -14.97 12.85 -0.64
CA LEU A 318 -13.58 12.98 -1.06
C LEU A 318 -13.53 14.12 -2.09
N ASP A 319 -12.81 15.16 -1.75
CA ASP A 319 -12.54 16.26 -2.64
C ASP A 319 -11.04 16.53 -2.68
N ASN A 320 -10.41 16.17 -3.79
CA ASN A 320 -9.01 16.45 -4.04
C ASN A 320 -8.02 15.65 -3.14
N ALA A 321 -8.43 14.49 -2.61
CA ALA A 321 -7.57 13.65 -1.76
C ALA A 321 -6.43 13.01 -2.57
N VAL A 322 -5.20 13.15 -2.10
CA VAL A 322 -4.03 12.54 -2.77
C VAL A 322 -4.06 11.03 -2.63
N ALA A 323 -3.78 10.35 -3.73
CA ALA A 323 -3.78 8.90 -3.80
C ALA A 323 -2.75 8.37 -4.81
N HIS A 324 -2.49 7.08 -4.73
CA HIS A 324 -1.75 6.36 -5.76
C HIS A 324 -2.50 5.10 -6.17
N LEU A 325 -2.39 4.79 -7.45
CA LEU A 325 -3.01 3.64 -8.10
C LEU A 325 -1.91 2.72 -8.61
N ILE A 326 -1.98 1.45 -8.24
CA ILE A 326 -1.04 0.41 -8.64
C ILE A 326 -1.73 -0.48 -9.66
N PHE A 327 -1.14 -0.61 -10.81
CA PHE A 327 -1.52 -1.60 -11.82
C PHE A 327 -0.45 -2.67 -11.90
N THR A 328 -0.87 -3.92 -11.92
CA THR A 328 0.02 -5.03 -12.23
C THR A 328 -0.61 -5.86 -13.35
N GLU A 329 0.14 -6.04 -14.42
CA GLU A 329 -0.22 -6.92 -15.54
C GLU A 329 0.84 -8.00 -15.71
N PHE A 330 0.39 -9.20 -16.01
CA PHE A 330 1.25 -10.34 -16.31
C PHE A 330 0.92 -10.96 -17.64
#